data_0e31b46c605ce11fd6f4c99533065cb5
#
_entry.id   0e31b46c605ce11fd6f4c99533065cb5
#
_cell.length_a   1.000
_cell.length_b   1.000
_cell.length_c   1.000
_cell.angle_alpha   90.00
_cell.angle_beta   90.00
_cell.angle_gamma   90.00
#
_symmetry.space_group_name_H-M   'P 1'
#
loop_
_entity.id
_entity.type
_entity.pdbx_description
1 polymer ?
#
loop_
_entity_poly.entity_id
_entity_poly.type
_entity_poly.pdbx_seq_one_letter_code
_entity_poly.pdbx_strand_id
1 'polypeptide(L)'
;FQQKLNNNSALKLAAYYRELRDMIQLRLYRNLWEALPQYFTYDNLDFGTVKGFSFQYDLRRTGNVSLQANYTLQFADGTGSGSTSQRGLTSRGNLRTLFPLSFDERHRINAILDYRYSKGKFYNGPRLFGKDILANAGANIQMVAVSGRPFTAKQIPSKRGGSGTVGQINGSRLPWNFSINLRVDKSFNLVTRGEGKRPLNLNV
;
A
#
# COMPACT_ATOMS: atom_id res chain seq x y z
N PHE A 1 -4.66 4.58 19.76
CA PHE A 1 -5.99 4.35 20.35
C PHE A 1 -6.60 3.08 19.80
N GLN A 2 -7.14 2.24 20.68
CA GLN A 2 -7.85 1.02 20.30
C GLN A 2 -9.14 0.94 21.10
N GLN A 3 -10.25 0.68 20.42
CA GLN A 3 -11.55 0.53 21.04
C GLN A 3 -12.24 -0.74 20.55
N LYS A 4 -12.73 -1.53 21.46
CA LYS A 4 -13.64 -2.63 21.20
C LYS A 4 -15.05 -2.04 21.04
N LEU A 5 -15.64 -2.15 19.86
CA LEU A 5 -16.99 -1.64 19.60
C LEU A 5 -18.05 -2.60 20.12
N ASN A 6 -17.81 -3.90 19.93
CA ASN A 6 -18.65 -4.97 20.48
C ASN A 6 -17.78 -6.24 20.66
N ASN A 7 -18.40 -7.37 21.02
CA ASN A 7 -17.66 -8.61 21.26
C ASN A 7 -16.90 -9.14 20.03
N ASN A 8 -17.32 -8.75 18.82
CA ASN A 8 -16.80 -9.26 17.57
C ASN A 8 -16.12 -8.20 16.71
N SER A 9 -16.14 -6.92 17.08
CA SER A 9 -15.50 -5.87 16.30
C SER A 9 -14.63 -4.94 17.14
N ALA A 10 -13.52 -4.52 16.55
CA ALA A 10 -12.56 -3.61 17.15
C ALA A 10 -12.09 -2.58 16.11
N LEU A 11 -11.83 -1.38 16.61
CA LEU A 11 -11.31 -0.24 15.87
C LEU A 11 -9.97 0.14 16.45
N LYS A 12 -8.97 0.37 15.58
CA LYS A 12 -7.68 0.92 15.95
C LYS A 12 -7.41 2.19 15.16
N LEU A 13 -6.96 3.21 15.85
CA LEU A 13 -6.49 4.46 15.28
C LEU A 13 -5.06 4.68 15.73
N ALA A 14 -4.17 4.99 14.79
CA ALA A 14 -2.81 5.40 15.10
C ALA A 14 -2.44 6.62 14.27
N ALA A 15 -1.72 7.55 14.88
CA ALA A 15 -1.04 8.64 14.20
C ALA A 15 0.46 8.40 14.31
N TYR A 16 1.19 8.79 13.28
CA TYR A 16 2.64 8.66 13.28
C TYR A 16 3.29 9.89 12.64
N TYR A 17 4.49 10.18 13.14
CA TYR A 17 5.37 11.20 12.61
C TYR A 17 6.78 10.64 12.59
N ARG A 18 7.48 10.78 11.46
CA ARG A 18 8.86 10.36 11.28
C ARG A 18 9.65 11.47 10.62
N GLU A 19 10.78 11.80 11.16
CA GLU A 19 11.77 12.65 10.52
C GLU A 19 12.82 11.79 9.82
N LEU A 20 13.16 12.19 8.60
CA LEU A 20 14.26 11.66 7.83
C LEU A 20 15.31 12.76 7.78
N ARG A 21 16.49 12.52 8.32
CA ARG A 21 17.60 13.48 8.37
C ARG A 21 18.82 12.87 7.71
N ASP A 22 19.72 13.73 7.29
CA ASP A 22 21.03 13.36 6.78
C ASP A 22 20.97 12.35 5.60
N MET A 23 19.93 12.50 4.76
CA MET A 23 19.81 11.68 3.57
C MET A 23 20.84 12.09 2.53
N ILE A 24 21.45 11.08 1.91
CA ILE A 24 22.52 11.26 0.92
C ILE A 24 21.98 11.90 -0.35
N GLN A 25 22.64 12.96 -0.81
CA GLN A 25 22.37 13.63 -2.08
C GLN A 25 23.65 13.94 -2.84
N LEU A 26 23.57 13.89 -4.16
CA LEU A 26 24.66 14.29 -5.05
C LEU A 26 24.86 15.81 -4.96
N ARG A 27 26.10 16.24 -4.70
CA ARG A 27 26.49 17.63 -4.63
C ARG A 27 27.61 17.95 -5.63
N LEU A 28 27.52 19.10 -6.28
CA LEU A 28 28.54 19.63 -7.14
C LEU A 28 29.40 20.63 -6.39
N TYR A 29 30.68 20.33 -6.27
CA TYR A 29 31.70 21.24 -5.76
C TYR A 29 32.40 21.92 -6.94
N ARG A 30 32.60 23.23 -6.85
CA ARG A 30 33.20 24.08 -7.90
C ARG A 30 34.35 24.90 -7.34
N ASN A 31 35.24 25.34 -8.23
CA ASN A 31 36.34 26.29 -7.93
C ASN A 31 37.30 25.78 -6.88
N LEU A 32 37.65 24.50 -6.93
CA LEU A 32 38.55 23.91 -5.95
C LEU A 32 40.02 24.07 -6.34
N TRP A 33 40.31 23.89 -7.64
CA TRP A 33 41.65 23.99 -8.21
C TRP A 33 41.58 24.25 -9.72
N GLU A 34 42.61 24.87 -10.32
CA GLU A 34 42.70 25.03 -11.78
C GLU A 34 42.64 23.69 -12.51
N ALA A 35 43.30 22.65 -11.98
CA ALA A 35 43.32 21.32 -12.55
C ALA A 35 42.02 20.52 -12.31
N LEU A 36 41.20 20.89 -11.33
CA LEU A 36 39.95 20.23 -11.00
C LEU A 36 38.85 21.28 -10.74
N PRO A 37 38.29 21.87 -11.81
CA PRO A 37 37.36 22.99 -11.68
C PRO A 37 36.04 22.61 -11.02
N GLN A 38 35.65 21.36 -11.11
CA GLN A 38 34.41 20.83 -10.48
C GLN A 38 34.45 19.32 -10.34
N TYR A 39 33.81 18.79 -9.30
CA TYR A 39 33.54 17.37 -9.12
C TYR A 39 32.23 17.12 -8.40
N PHE A 40 31.69 15.92 -8.63
CA PHE A 40 30.49 15.46 -7.92
C PHE A 40 30.88 14.52 -6.80
N THR A 41 30.27 14.69 -5.65
CA THR A 41 30.37 13.77 -4.52
C THR A 41 29.03 13.67 -3.80
N TYR A 42 28.94 12.72 -2.92
CA TYR A 42 27.76 12.58 -2.05
C TYR A 42 27.97 13.33 -0.73
N ASP A 43 26.90 13.95 -0.27
CA ASP A 43 26.88 14.67 1.00
C ASP A 43 25.50 14.44 1.68
N ASN A 44 25.46 14.53 3.01
CA ASN A 44 24.26 14.38 3.81
C ASN A 44 23.48 15.69 3.85
N LEU A 45 22.69 15.95 2.81
CA LEU A 45 22.04 17.25 2.59
C LEU A 45 20.52 17.20 2.71
N ASP A 46 19.91 16.06 2.40
CA ASP A 46 18.47 15.98 2.31
C ASP A 46 17.83 15.63 3.64
N PHE A 47 16.63 16.13 3.78
CA PHE A 47 15.76 15.82 4.91
C PHE A 47 14.32 15.64 4.42
N GLY A 48 13.51 15.02 5.24
CA GLY A 48 12.08 14.84 4.94
C GLY A 48 11.29 14.53 6.19
N THR A 49 9.99 14.60 6.04
CA THR A 49 9.04 14.22 7.08
C THR A 49 7.99 13.27 6.50
N VAL A 50 7.64 12.26 7.26
CA VAL A 50 6.53 11.37 6.95
C VAL A 50 5.57 11.40 8.11
N LYS A 51 4.33 11.83 7.85
CA LYS A 51 3.27 11.93 8.85
C LYS A 51 1.98 11.34 8.32
N GLY A 52 1.20 10.79 9.21
CA GLY A 52 -0.03 10.18 8.76
C GLY A 52 -0.88 9.59 9.87
N PHE A 53 -1.98 9.00 9.41
CA PHE A 53 -2.93 8.30 10.25
C PHE A 53 -3.18 6.92 9.67
N SER A 54 -3.33 5.93 10.53
CA SER A 54 -3.82 4.62 10.15
C SER A 54 -5.09 4.30 10.90
N PHE A 55 -6.03 3.74 10.18
CA PHE A 55 -7.32 3.33 10.67
C PHE A 55 -7.50 1.85 10.31
N GLN A 56 -7.71 1.01 11.32
CA GLN A 56 -7.92 -0.42 11.13
C GLN A 56 -9.25 -0.82 11.78
N TYR A 57 -10.06 -1.53 11.02
CA TYR A 57 -11.30 -2.14 11.48
C TYR A 57 -11.22 -3.64 11.33
N ASP A 58 -11.42 -4.36 12.43
CA ASP A 58 -11.42 -5.80 12.50
C ASP A 58 -12.81 -6.28 12.93
N LEU A 59 -13.48 -7.05 12.08
CA LEU A 59 -14.70 -7.77 12.37
C LEU A 59 -14.39 -9.26 12.39
N ARG A 60 -14.43 -9.86 13.57
CA ARG A 60 -14.38 -11.31 13.73
C ARG A 60 -15.62 -11.93 13.11
N ARG A 61 -15.51 -13.18 12.70
CA ARG A 61 -16.63 -13.88 12.06
C ARG A 61 -17.90 -13.74 12.87
N THR A 62 -18.87 -13.07 12.27
CA THR A 62 -20.22 -12.85 12.82
C THR A 62 -21.19 -13.42 11.79
N GLY A 63 -21.85 -14.53 12.13
CA GLY A 63 -22.56 -15.32 11.14
C GLY A 63 -21.59 -15.84 10.07
N ASN A 64 -21.79 -15.42 8.83
CA ASN A 64 -21.02 -15.90 7.69
C ASN A 64 -19.87 -14.96 7.30
N VAL A 65 -19.79 -13.75 7.86
CA VAL A 65 -18.91 -12.68 7.43
C VAL A 65 -17.78 -12.44 8.42
N SER A 66 -16.55 -12.29 7.93
CA SER A 66 -15.45 -11.62 8.63
C SER A 66 -14.83 -10.56 7.71
N LEU A 67 -14.42 -9.44 8.29
CA LEU A 67 -13.86 -8.30 7.56
C LEU A 67 -12.63 -7.77 8.31
N GLN A 68 -11.57 -7.56 7.56
CA GLN A 68 -10.41 -6.80 7.97
C GLN A 68 -10.22 -5.66 7.00
N ALA A 69 -10.30 -4.42 7.47
CA ALA A 69 -10.10 -3.25 6.64
C ALA A 69 -9.04 -2.34 7.28
N ASN A 70 -8.11 -1.87 6.48
CA ASN A 70 -7.07 -0.94 6.87
C ASN A 70 -7.03 0.22 5.89
N TYR A 71 -7.05 1.43 6.41
CA TYR A 71 -6.85 2.65 5.65
C TYR A 71 -5.68 3.42 6.23
N THR A 72 -4.77 3.86 5.37
CA THR A 72 -3.65 4.72 5.75
C THR A 72 -3.68 5.99 4.92
N LEU A 73 -3.67 7.12 5.60
CA LEU A 73 -3.42 8.44 5.02
C LEU A 73 -2.01 8.85 5.38
N GLN A 74 -1.16 9.13 4.38
CA GLN A 74 0.23 9.49 4.54
C GLN A 74 0.56 10.76 3.78
N PHE A 75 1.42 11.59 4.36
CA PHE A 75 2.06 12.72 3.71
C PHE A 75 3.56 12.56 3.89
N ALA A 76 4.29 12.42 2.80
CA ALA A 76 5.73 12.30 2.81
C ALA A 76 6.32 13.45 1.96
N ASP A 77 6.89 14.44 2.62
CA ASP A 77 7.46 15.62 2.00
C ASP A 77 8.95 15.75 2.39
N GLY A 78 9.77 16.22 1.48
CA GLY A 78 11.20 16.37 1.72
C GLY A 78 11.90 17.13 0.62
N THR A 79 13.22 17.27 0.75
CA THR A 79 14.08 17.95 -0.22
C THR A 79 14.67 17.03 -1.27
N GLY A 80 14.58 15.70 -1.09
CA GLY A 80 15.03 14.70 -2.05
C GLY A 80 14.48 13.32 -1.72
N SER A 81 14.16 12.54 -2.78
CA SER A 81 13.63 11.18 -2.66
C SER A 81 14.69 10.10 -2.81
N GLY A 82 15.89 10.46 -3.22
CA GLY A 82 17.01 9.56 -3.43
C GLY A 82 18.28 10.33 -3.76
N SER A 83 19.43 9.68 -3.71
CA SER A 83 20.76 10.29 -3.82
C SER A 83 21.04 11.10 -5.08
N THR A 84 20.24 10.94 -6.11
CA THR A 84 20.39 11.65 -7.40
C THR A 84 19.16 12.46 -7.80
N SER A 85 18.17 12.60 -6.91
CA SER A 85 16.90 13.27 -7.23
C SER A 85 17.07 14.73 -7.66
N GLN A 86 18.14 15.39 -7.22
CA GLN A 86 18.47 16.77 -7.58
C GLN A 86 19.60 16.89 -8.62
N ARG A 87 20.02 15.80 -9.27
CA ARG A 87 21.16 15.82 -10.20
C ARG A 87 21.06 16.89 -11.30
N GLY A 88 19.86 17.09 -11.85
CA GLY A 88 19.63 18.10 -12.88
C GLY A 88 19.69 19.56 -12.39
N LEU A 89 19.74 19.78 -11.08
CA LEU A 89 19.73 21.08 -10.44
C LEU A 89 21.08 21.47 -9.81
N THR A 90 22.02 20.54 -9.76
CA THR A 90 23.34 20.73 -9.14
C THR A 90 24.13 21.93 -9.67
N SER A 91 23.91 22.31 -10.94
CA SER A 91 24.53 23.51 -11.53
C SER A 91 24.06 24.81 -10.90
N ARG A 92 22.87 24.82 -10.29
CA ARG A 92 22.26 25.98 -9.64
C ARG A 92 22.27 25.89 -8.11
N GLY A 93 22.85 24.83 -7.54
CA GLY A 93 22.80 24.47 -6.13
C GLY A 93 21.66 23.53 -5.80
N ASN A 94 21.73 22.90 -4.62
CA ASN A 94 20.70 22.00 -4.17
C ASN A 94 19.46 22.79 -3.71
N LEU A 95 18.28 22.33 -4.11
CA LEU A 95 17.03 22.90 -3.65
C LEU A 95 16.78 22.52 -2.19
N ARG A 96 16.37 23.50 -1.42
CA ARG A 96 15.92 23.31 -0.02
C ARG A 96 14.40 23.48 0.12
N THR A 97 13.67 23.35 -0.99
CA THR A 97 12.23 23.45 -0.99
C THR A 97 11.63 22.07 -0.78
N LEU A 98 10.63 21.98 0.06
CA LEU A 98 9.90 20.74 0.31
C LEU A 98 9.00 20.40 -0.90
N PHE A 99 9.06 19.17 -1.33
CA PHE A 99 8.16 18.59 -2.34
C PHE A 99 7.79 17.16 -1.96
N PRO A 100 6.69 16.62 -2.50
CA PRO A 100 6.29 15.25 -2.20
C PRO A 100 7.39 14.25 -2.58
N LEU A 101 7.71 13.36 -1.67
CA LEU A 101 8.71 12.31 -1.93
C LEU A 101 8.13 11.26 -2.88
N SER A 102 8.96 10.65 -3.71
CA SER A 102 8.54 9.71 -4.77
C SER A 102 7.75 8.51 -4.28
N PHE A 103 7.83 8.19 -3.00
CA PHE A 103 7.09 7.13 -2.33
C PHE A 103 5.85 7.63 -1.56
N ASP A 104 5.41 8.88 -1.75
CA ASP A 104 4.22 9.45 -1.12
C ASP A 104 2.95 8.85 -1.74
N GLU A 105 2.60 7.65 -1.32
CA GLU A 105 1.29 7.04 -1.58
C GLU A 105 0.28 7.59 -0.57
N ARG A 106 -0.39 8.68 -0.94
CA ARG A 106 -1.20 9.47 0.00
C ARG A 106 -2.33 8.67 0.66
N HIS A 107 -2.98 7.82 -0.10
CA HIS A 107 -4.06 6.97 0.39
C HIS A 107 -3.77 5.52 0.07
N ARG A 108 -3.89 4.67 1.07
CA ARG A 108 -3.78 3.23 0.92
C ARG A 108 -4.92 2.54 1.65
N ILE A 109 -5.66 1.73 0.92
CA ILE A 109 -6.78 0.94 1.43
C ILE A 109 -6.45 -0.53 1.19
N ASN A 110 -6.54 -1.35 2.23
CA ASN A 110 -6.48 -2.80 2.14
C ASN A 110 -7.72 -3.36 2.83
N ALA A 111 -8.47 -4.21 2.16
CA ALA A 111 -9.63 -4.86 2.74
C ALA A 111 -9.63 -6.35 2.39
N ILE A 112 -9.91 -7.17 3.38
CA ILE A 112 -10.09 -8.62 3.24
C ILE A 112 -11.46 -8.96 3.79
N LEU A 113 -12.34 -9.40 2.91
CA LEU A 113 -13.68 -9.88 3.23
C LEU A 113 -13.71 -11.39 3.01
N ASP A 114 -14.05 -12.14 4.05
CA ASP A 114 -14.29 -13.57 3.97
C ASP A 114 -15.75 -13.85 4.28
N TYR A 115 -16.43 -14.49 3.35
CA TYR A 115 -17.79 -14.96 3.49
C TYR A 115 -17.80 -16.48 3.42
N ARG A 116 -18.29 -17.15 4.48
CA ARG A 116 -18.25 -18.62 4.56
C ARG A 116 -19.51 -19.19 5.18
N TYR A 117 -20.07 -20.18 4.53
CA TYR A 117 -21.16 -20.97 5.07
C TYR A 117 -20.62 -22.03 6.04
N SER A 118 -21.24 -22.12 7.21
CA SER A 118 -20.98 -23.18 8.17
C SER A 118 -21.60 -24.51 7.71
N LYS A 119 -21.40 -25.57 8.45
CA LYS A 119 -22.07 -26.87 8.25
C LYS A 119 -22.98 -27.25 9.40
N GLY A 120 -23.91 -28.17 9.17
CA GLY A 120 -24.78 -28.75 10.18
C GLY A 120 -25.74 -27.74 10.79
N LYS A 121 -25.85 -27.69 12.13
CA LYS A 121 -26.82 -26.85 12.85
C LYS A 121 -26.66 -25.34 12.60
N PHE A 122 -25.48 -24.90 12.23
CA PHE A 122 -25.16 -23.48 11.98
C PHE A 122 -25.23 -23.11 10.50
N TYR A 123 -25.68 -24.04 9.63
CA TYR A 123 -25.85 -23.78 8.22
C TYR A 123 -27.07 -22.89 7.99
N ASN A 124 -26.87 -21.74 7.38
CA ASN A 124 -27.91 -20.76 7.03
C ASN A 124 -27.96 -20.45 5.53
N GLY A 125 -27.38 -21.34 4.70
CA GLY A 125 -27.36 -21.20 3.26
C GLY A 125 -28.55 -21.86 2.55
N PRO A 126 -28.59 -21.80 1.20
CA PRO A 126 -29.63 -22.41 0.41
C PRO A 126 -29.60 -23.95 0.52
N ARG A 127 -30.78 -24.56 0.64
CA ARG A 127 -30.98 -26.01 0.63
C ARG A 127 -31.64 -26.43 -0.65
N LEU A 128 -31.11 -27.47 -1.29
CA LEU A 128 -31.72 -28.10 -2.47
C LEU A 128 -31.92 -29.59 -2.20
N PHE A 129 -33.13 -30.06 -2.40
CA PHE A 129 -33.53 -31.46 -2.10
C PHE A 129 -33.15 -31.92 -0.69
N GLY A 130 -33.31 -31.03 0.30
CA GLY A 130 -32.98 -31.32 1.69
C GLY A 130 -31.47 -31.39 2.02
N LYS A 131 -30.59 -31.10 1.07
CA LYS A 131 -29.13 -31.09 1.25
C LYS A 131 -28.59 -29.67 1.33
N ASP A 132 -27.63 -29.46 2.22
CA ASP A 132 -26.90 -28.19 2.40
C ASP A 132 -25.85 -28.03 1.30
N ILE A 133 -26.22 -27.40 0.17
CA ILE A 133 -25.38 -27.38 -1.05
C ILE A 133 -24.10 -26.58 -0.85
N LEU A 134 -24.17 -25.46 -0.10
CA LEU A 134 -23.04 -24.57 0.13
C LEU A 134 -22.38 -24.80 1.50
N ALA A 135 -22.64 -25.94 2.17
CA ALA A 135 -21.94 -26.28 3.41
C ALA A 135 -20.42 -26.30 3.20
N ASN A 136 -19.69 -25.63 4.07
CA ASN A 136 -18.22 -25.42 3.97
C ASN A 136 -17.76 -24.72 2.68
N ALA A 137 -18.65 -24.03 1.96
CA ALA A 137 -18.22 -23.15 0.88
C ALA A 137 -17.86 -21.77 1.41
N GLY A 138 -16.82 -21.19 0.86
CA GLY A 138 -16.36 -19.87 1.22
C GLY A 138 -15.96 -19.05 0.00
N ALA A 139 -16.07 -17.74 0.13
CA ALA A 139 -15.53 -16.75 -0.81
C ALA A 139 -14.69 -15.73 -0.05
N ASN A 140 -13.48 -15.53 -0.48
CA ASN A 140 -12.57 -14.53 0.07
C ASN A 140 -12.29 -13.49 -0.99
N ILE A 141 -12.51 -12.23 -0.66
CA ILE A 141 -12.23 -11.07 -1.51
C ILE A 141 -11.13 -10.26 -0.84
N GLN A 142 -10.04 -10.08 -1.53
CA GLN A 142 -8.96 -9.19 -1.12
C GLN A 142 -8.90 -8.00 -2.07
N MET A 143 -9.05 -6.80 -1.53
CA MET A 143 -9.00 -5.54 -2.24
C MET A 143 -7.82 -4.71 -1.77
N VAL A 144 -7.05 -4.18 -2.71
CA VAL A 144 -6.00 -3.20 -2.46
C VAL A 144 -6.25 -2.01 -3.38
N ALA A 145 -6.35 -0.81 -2.81
CA ALA A 145 -6.44 0.44 -3.54
C ALA A 145 -5.38 1.40 -3.01
N VAL A 146 -4.56 1.93 -3.93
CA VAL A 146 -3.45 2.82 -3.59
C VAL A 146 -3.50 4.04 -4.48
N SER A 147 -3.38 5.23 -3.88
CA SER A 147 -3.27 6.47 -4.65
C SER A 147 -1.99 6.50 -5.46
N GLY A 148 -2.04 7.13 -6.61
CA GLY A 148 -0.88 7.27 -7.49
C GLY A 148 0.30 7.95 -6.79
N ARG A 149 1.51 7.48 -7.10
CA ARG A 149 2.76 8.09 -6.66
C ARG A 149 2.97 9.44 -7.36
N PRO A 150 3.62 10.39 -6.69
CA PRO A 150 3.97 11.65 -7.31
C PRO A 150 5.06 11.47 -8.37
N PHE A 151 4.99 12.30 -9.42
CA PHE A 151 6.00 12.38 -10.46
C PHE A 151 6.18 13.81 -10.94
N THR A 152 7.34 14.08 -11.53
CA THR A 152 7.63 15.38 -12.14
C THR A 152 7.19 15.37 -13.61
N ALA A 153 6.22 16.18 -13.95
CA ALA A 153 5.78 16.35 -15.33
C ALA A 153 6.88 17.05 -16.14
N LYS A 154 7.12 16.56 -17.37
CA LYS A 154 8.09 17.14 -18.29
C LYS A 154 7.40 17.63 -19.55
N GLN A 155 7.92 18.71 -20.12
CA GLN A 155 7.48 19.19 -21.45
C GLN A 155 7.85 18.16 -22.53
N ILE A 156 7.03 18.08 -23.55
CA ILE A 156 7.37 17.30 -24.75
C ILE A 156 8.60 17.93 -25.39
N PRO A 157 9.65 17.15 -25.71
CA PRO A 157 10.84 17.69 -26.35
C PRO A 157 10.50 18.39 -27.67
N SER A 158 11.05 19.58 -27.88
CA SER A 158 10.96 20.27 -29.16
C SER A 158 11.90 19.65 -30.18
N LYS A 159 11.79 20.03 -31.49
CA LYS A 159 12.74 19.61 -32.55
C LYS A 159 14.19 19.99 -32.26
N ARG A 160 14.42 20.96 -31.35
CA ARG A 160 15.75 21.39 -30.89
C ARG A 160 16.26 20.62 -29.67
N GLY A 161 15.50 19.61 -29.21
CA GLY A 161 15.80 18.85 -28.00
C GLY A 161 15.37 19.57 -26.70
N GLY A 162 15.72 18.93 -25.57
CA GLY A 162 15.41 19.45 -24.24
C GLY A 162 14.03 19.04 -23.72
N SER A 163 13.96 18.75 -22.45
CA SER A 163 12.69 18.51 -21.73
C SER A 163 12.72 19.32 -20.45
N GLY A 164 12.04 20.47 -20.47
CA GLY A 164 11.82 21.28 -19.27
C GLY A 164 10.87 20.60 -18.29
N THR A 165 11.00 20.91 -17.02
CA THR A 165 10.05 20.49 -15.99
C THR A 165 8.81 21.39 -16.06
N VAL A 166 7.63 20.79 -16.01
CA VAL A 166 6.36 21.52 -15.91
C VAL A 166 5.91 21.50 -14.47
N GLY A 167 5.82 22.68 -13.85
CA GLY A 167 5.42 22.82 -12.47
C GLY A 167 6.50 22.41 -11.47
N GLN A 168 6.07 21.92 -10.31
CA GLN A 168 6.94 21.54 -9.19
C GLN A 168 7.48 20.10 -9.36
N ILE A 169 8.65 19.84 -8.79
CA ILE A 169 9.18 18.47 -8.65
C ILE A 169 8.14 17.62 -7.90
N ASN A 170 7.81 16.46 -8.48
CA ASN A 170 6.80 15.56 -7.93
C ASN A 170 5.42 16.21 -7.70
N GLY A 171 5.11 17.28 -8.46
CA GLY A 171 3.85 18.02 -8.32
C GLY A 171 2.64 17.35 -8.96
N SER A 172 2.84 16.40 -9.87
CA SER A 172 1.79 15.61 -10.51
C SER A 172 1.68 14.22 -9.87
N ARG A 173 0.52 13.57 -10.02
CA ARG A 173 0.28 12.23 -9.48
C ARG A 173 -0.17 11.26 -10.55
N LEU A 174 0.30 10.04 -10.47
CA LEU A 174 -0.20 8.92 -11.26
C LEU A 174 -1.65 8.59 -10.87
N PRO A 175 -2.40 7.91 -11.73
CA PRO A 175 -3.74 7.41 -11.39
C PRO A 175 -3.67 6.40 -10.25
N TRP A 176 -4.83 6.14 -9.64
CA TRP A 176 -4.98 5.12 -8.62
C TRP A 176 -4.72 3.73 -9.18
N ASN A 177 -4.13 2.88 -8.35
CA ASN A 177 -3.97 1.46 -8.64
C ASN A 177 -4.97 0.66 -7.80
N PHE A 178 -5.76 -0.20 -8.46
CA PHE A 178 -6.73 -1.08 -7.83
C PHE A 178 -6.40 -2.53 -8.16
N SER A 179 -6.42 -3.38 -7.14
CA SER A 179 -6.28 -4.82 -7.29
C SER A 179 -7.36 -5.51 -6.48
N ILE A 180 -8.09 -6.41 -7.11
CA ILE A 180 -9.14 -7.22 -6.47
C ILE A 180 -8.86 -8.68 -6.81
N ASN A 181 -8.66 -9.49 -5.78
CA ASN A 181 -8.49 -10.92 -5.88
C ASN A 181 -9.71 -11.60 -5.25
N LEU A 182 -10.31 -12.52 -5.99
CA LEU A 182 -11.39 -13.37 -5.51
C LEU A 182 -10.90 -14.80 -5.44
N ARG A 183 -11.11 -15.43 -4.29
CA ARG A 183 -10.90 -16.85 -4.08
C ARG A 183 -12.19 -17.47 -3.61
N VAL A 184 -12.62 -18.53 -4.27
CA VAL A 184 -13.77 -19.35 -3.87
C VAL A 184 -13.25 -20.73 -3.53
N ASP A 185 -13.64 -21.25 -2.39
CA ASP A 185 -13.26 -22.59 -1.95
C ASP A 185 -14.47 -23.38 -1.44
N LYS A 186 -14.42 -24.68 -1.58
CA LYS A 186 -15.42 -25.59 -1.02
C LYS A 186 -14.77 -26.87 -0.53
N SER A 187 -15.07 -27.26 0.70
CA SER A 187 -14.60 -28.50 1.28
C SER A 187 -15.69 -29.57 1.22
N PHE A 188 -15.37 -30.71 0.62
CA PHE A 188 -16.23 -31.89 0.56
C PHE A 188 -15.75 -32.91 1.62
N ASN A 189 -16.67 -33.37 2.47
CA ASN A 189 -16.38 -34.47 3.38
C ASN A 189 -16.62 -35.78 2.63
N LEU A 190 -15.56 -36.48 2.25
CA LEU A 190 -15.65 -37.83 1.72
C LEU A 190 -15.80 -38.79 2.90
N VAL A 191 -17.02 -39.29 3.12
CA VAL A 191 -17.30 -40.30 4.17
C VAL A 191 -16.72 -41.62 3.72
N THR A 192 -15.60 -42.03 4.31
CA THR A 192 -15.15 -43.41 4.20
C THR A 192 -15.96 -44.27 5.22
N ARG A 193 -16.82 -45.14 4.69
CA ARG A 193 -17.62 -46.09 5.47
C ARG A 193 -16.67 -47.15 6.06
N GLY A 194 -16.46 -47.12 7.40
CA GLY A 194 -15.68 -48.10 8.13
C GLY A 194 -15.25 -47.59 9.49
N GLU A 195 -15.40 -48.40 10.54
CA GLU A 195 -14.96 -48.11 11.91
C GLU A 195 -13.45 -47.83 11.93
N GLY A 196 -13.06 -46.68 12.50
CA GLY A 196 -11.66 -46.29 12.69
C GLY A 196 -10.96 -45.50 11.60
N LYS A 197 -11.67 -45.12 10.48
CA LYS A 197 -11.05 -44.35 9.41
C LYS A 197 -11.28 -42.84 9.57
N ARG A 198 -10.19 -42.05 9.46
CA ARG A 198 -10.23 -40.59 9.50
C ARG A 198 -11.01 -40.05 8.29
N PRO A 199 -11.87 -39.02 8.47
CA PRO A 199 -12.56 -38.40 7.34
C PRO A 199 -11.56 -37.79 6.35
N LEU A 200 -11.67 -38.15 5.09
CA LEU A 200 -10.91 -37.54 4.00
C LEU A 200 -11.64 -36.25 3.60
N ASN A 201 -10.95 -35.13 3.66
CA ASN A 201 -11.46 -33.84 3.20
C ASN A 201 -10.82 -33.51 1.85
N LEU A 202 -11.63 -33.30 0.83
CA LEU A 202 -11.22 -32.77 -0.46
C LEU A 202 -11.51 -31.26 -0.47
N ASN A 203 -10.50 -30.46 -0.65
CA ASN A 203 -10.63 -28.99 -0.85
C ASN A 203 -10.45 -28.71 -2.34
N VAL A 204 -11.39 -28.02 -2.93
CA VAL A 204 -11.36 -27.54 -4.32
C VAL A 204 -11.43 -26.02 -4.31
#